data_a0007f012a0f09313e375fccab591679
#
_entry.id   a0007f012a0f09313e375fccab591679
#
_cell.length_a   1.000
_cell.length_b   1.000
_cell.length_c   1.000
_cell.angle_alpha   90.00
_cell.angle_beta   90.00
_cell.angle_gamma   90.00
#
_symmetry.space_group_name_H-M   'P 1'
#
loop_
_entity.id
_entity.type
_entity.pdbx_description
1 polymer ?
#
loop_
_entity_poly.entity_id
_entity_poly.type
_entity_poly.pdbx_seq_one_letter_code
_entity_poly.pdbx_strand_id
1 'polypeptide(L)'
;TVINLSKRNTPKIDIVLKKNINRFEIFNALKNNNNVGIELGVANGSFSKAMVNSGKFSKYFGVDSYEGIHNINEYKNALNNINFKNFSANLLRMQFSEALSLFDDSYFDFIYVDGFAHTGEEGGKTLIDWFKKLKVGGILAGDDYHEDWPLVIWAVNDLCKQLNCNLNLTKIFKEDEYSSYPSWYIIKNRELNNLKVNELLYITALKEKKRIGDNRVSFKSFFKRIIGQLLTKLKLKDKIKNILNI
;
A
#
# COMPACT_ATOMS: atom_id res chain seq x y z
N THR A 1 8.98 12.18 -18.83
CA THR A 1 7.94 12.00 -17.79
C THR A 1 8.00 10.58 -17.24
N VAL A 2 7.51 10.36 -16.02
CA VAL A 2 7.37 9.03 -15.39
C VAL A 2 6.59 8.07 -16.29
N ILE A 3 5.50 8.54 -16.89
CA ILE A 3 4.67 7.77 -17.83
C ILE A 3 5.49 7.22 -19.00
N ASN A 4 6.30 8.05 -19.62
CA ASN A 4 7.12 7.64 -20.78
C ASN A 4 8.22 6.65 -20.39
N LEU A 5 8.84 6.83 -19.22
CA LEU A 5 9.85 5.90 -18.71
C LEU A 5 9.21 4.55 -18.39
N SER A 6 8.07 4.55 -17.71
CA SER A 6 7.32 3.33 -17.40
C SER A 6 6.92 2.58 -18.68
N LYS A 7 6.27 3.23 -19.64
CA LYS A 7 5.88 2.60 -20.92
C LYS A 7 7.02 1.91 -21.66
N ARG A 8 8.25 2.46 -21.57
CA ARG A 8 9.43 1.91 -22.26
C ARG A 8 10.09 0.75 -21.52
N ASN A 9 10.02 0.76 -20.19
CA ASN A 9 10.83 -0.13 -19.35
C ASN A 9 10.01 -1.18 -18.59
N THR A 10 8.68 -1.05 -18.53
CA THR A 10 7.82 -2.06 -17.90
C THR A 10 7.91 -3.38 -18.67
N PRO A 11 8.32 -4.47 -18.03
CA PRO A 11 8.36 -5.77 -18.68
C PRO A 11 6.98 -6.24 -19.12
N LYS A 12 6.91 -6.93 -20.27
CA LYS A 12 5.71 -7.64 -20.68
C LYS A 12 5.64 -8.96 -19.91
N ILE A 13 4.47 -9.27 -19.39
CA ILE A 13 4.16 -10.48 -18.63
C ILE A 13 2.81 -11.05 -19.05
N ASP A 14 2.56 -12.30 -18.72
CA ASP A 14 1.25 -12.93 -18.92
C ASP A 14 0.31 -12.56 -17.77
N ILE A 15 -0.90 -12.10 -18.13
CA ILE A 15 -1.93 -11.66 -17.20
C ILE A 15 -3.14 -12.58 -17.30
N VAL A 16 -3.57 -13.08 -16.14
CA VAL A 16 -4.77 -13.90 -15.99
C VAL A 16 -5.88 -13.08 -15.33
N LEU A 17 -6.93 -12.78 -16.08
CA LEU A 17 -8.07 -12.02 -15.56
C LEU A 17 -9.00 -12.92 -14.75
N LYS A 18 -9.17 -12.60 -13.47
CA LYS A 18 -10.06 -13.27 -12.51
C LYS A 18 -11.40 -12.56 -12.44
N LYS A 19 -12.24 -12.72 -13.46
CA LYS A 19 -13.50 -11.97 -13.64
C LYS A 19 -14.54 -12.21 -12.54
N ASN A 20 -14.41 -13.26 -11.76
CA ASN A 20 -15.40 -13.70 -10.77
C ASN A 20 -15.02 -13.34 -9.33
N ILE A 21 -13.83 -12.79 -9.09
CA ILE A 21 -13.35 -12.42 -7.76
C ILE A 21 -12.95 -10.96 -7.70
N ASN A 22 -13.17 -10.34 -6.55
CA ASN A 22 -12.68 -9.02 -6.19
C ASN A 22 -11.55 -9.14 -5.13
N ARG A 23 -11.01 -8.00 -4.67
CA ARG A 23 -9.88 -7.99 -3.72
C ARG A 23 -10.19 -8.70 -2.41
N PHE A 24 -11.42 -8.63 -1.92
CA PHE A 24 -11.84 -9.29 -0.67
C PHE A 24 -11.95 -10.82 -0.78
N GLU A 25 -11.77 -11.38 -1.96
CA GLU A 25 -11.89 -12.82 -2.23
C GLU A 25 -10.56 -13.48 -2.64
N ILE A 26 -9.48 -12.69 -2.76
CA ILE A 26 -8.14 -13.19 -3.15
C ILE A 26 -7.68 -14.31 -2.19
N PHE A 27 -7.95 -14.18 -0.90
CA PHE A 27 -7.57 -15.18 0.10
C PHE A 27 -8.19 -16.58 -0.14
N ASN A 28 -9.23 -16.67 -0.96
CA ASN A 28 -9.82 -17.99 -1.32
C ASN A 28 -8.86 -18.88 -2.12
N ALA A 29 -7.81 -18.30 -2.69
CA ALA A 29 -6.74 -19.07 -3.32
C ALA A 29 -5.77 -19.72 -2.31
N LEU A 30 -5.84 -19.38 -1.01
CA LEU A 30 -5.11 -20.08 0.06
C LEU A 30 -5.70 -21.47 0.30
N LYS A 31 -4.82 -22.46 0.42
CA LYS A 31 -5.23 -23.87 0.64
C LYS A 31 -5.75 -24.14 2.05
N ASN A 32 -5.22 -23.44 3.05
CA ASN A 32 -5.48 -23.64 4.48
C ASN A 32 -6.45 -22.60 5.05
N ASN A 33 -6.96 -22.87 6.27
CA ASN A 33 -7.85 -21.94 7.00
C ASN A 33 -7.22 -21.35 8.27
N ASN A 34 -5.98 -21.64 8.60
CA ASN A 34 -5.29 -21.10 9.77
C ASN A 34 -4.07 -20.28 9.32
N ASN A 35 -4.30 -19.32 8.44
CA ASN A 35 -3.25 -18.55 7.82
C ASN A 35 -2.81 -17.38 8.70
N VAL A 36 -1.60 -16.91 8.49
CA VAL A 36 -1.07 -15.65 9.02
C VAL A 36 -1.06 -14.62 7.89
N GLY A 37 -1.78 -13.53 8.06
CA GLY A 37 -1.87 -12.47 7.05
C GLY A 37 -1.34 -11.13 7.53
N ILE A 38 -1.01 -10.26 6.58
CA ILE A 38 -0.63 -8.88 6.84
C ILE A 38 -1.11 -7.95 5.72
N GLU A 39 -1.52 -6.75 6.10
CA GLU A 39 -1.81 -5.63 5.20
C GLU A 39 -0.79 -4.51 5.44
N LEU A 40 -0.20 -4.01 4.37
CA LEU A 40 0.70 -2.86 4.34
C LEU A 40 -0.05 -1.68 3.73
N GLY A 41 -0.43 -0.70 4.56
CA GLY A 41 -1.35 0.38 4.20
C GLY A 41 -2.79 0.04 4.63
N VAL A 42 -3.13 0.40 5.85
CA VAL A 42 -4.39 -0.04 6.49
C VAL A 42 -5.48 1.03 6.39
N ALA A 43 -5.09 2.30 6.33
CA ALA A 43 -6.01 3.42 6.37
C ALA A 43 -7.06 3.28 7.50
N ASN A 44 -8.35 3.24 7.17
CA ASN A 44 -9.42 3.09 8.17
C ASN A 44 -9.67 1.63 8.62
N GLY A 45 -8.94 0.65 8.08
CA GLY A 45 -9.03 -0.76 8.46
C GLY A 45 -10.14 -1.57 7.80
N SER A 46 -10.77 -1.07 6.73
CA SER A 46 -11.87 -1.78 6.05
C SER A 46 -11.44 -3.11 5.47
N PHE A 47 -10.30 -3.17 4.79
CA PHE A 47 -9.78 -4.41 4.22
C PHE A 47 -9.33 -5.38 5.32
N SER A 48 -8.55 -4.93 6.31
CA SER A 48 -8.16 -5.74 7.47
C SER A 48 -9.38 -6.33 8.20
N LYS A 49 -10.46 -5.56 8.37
CA LYS A 49 -11.72 -6.03 8.95
C LYS A 49 -12.31 -7.20 8.16
N ALA A 50 -12.34 -7.08 6.83
CA ALA A 50 -12.85 -8.14 5.96
C ALA A 50 -11.98 -9.40 6.06
N MET A 51 -10.66 -9.27 6.11
CA MET A 51 -9.75 -10.40 6.29
C MET A 51 -9.95 -11.10 7.63
N VAL A 52 -10.00 -10.35 8.72
CA VAL A 52 -10.26 -10.88 10.07
C VAL A 52 -11.58 -11.63 10.14
N ASN A 53 -12.63 -11.11 9.49
CA ASN A 53 -13.97 -11.73 9.51
C ASN A 53 -14.12 -12.89 8.51
N SER A 54 -13.15 -13.13 7.65
CA SER A 54 -13.24 -14.17 6.60
C SER A 54 -13.21 -15.60 7.14
N GLY A 55 -12.73 -15.81 8.37
CA GLY A 55 -12.47 -17.13 8.93
C GLY A 55 -11.26 -17.87 8.34
N LYS A 56 -10.48 -17.23 7.46
CA LYS A 56 -9.31 -17.80 6.79
C LYS A 56 -7.99 -17.59 7.57
N PHE A 57 -7.98 -16.65 8.49
CA PHE A 57 -6.78 -16.27 9.23
C PHE A 57 -6.91 -16.60 10.72
N SER A 58 -5.85 -17.17 11.30
CA SER A 58 -5.70 -17.33 12.75
C SER A 58 -5.00 -16.14 13.38
N LYS A 59 -4.22 -15.40 12.59
CA LYS A 59 -3.52 -14.18 13.00
C LYS A 59 -3.46 -13.20 11.83
N TYR A 60 -3.69 -11.91 12.10
CA TYR A 60 -3.65 -10.86 11.11
C TYR A 60 -2.93 -9.61 11.62
N PHE A 61 -2.09 -9.03 10.79
CA PHE A 61 -1.36 -7.81 11.09
C PHE A 61 -1.78 -6.71 10.12
N GLY A 62 -1.78 -5.48 10.60
CA GLY A 62 -1.83 -4.29 9.78
C GLY A 62 -0.64 -3.41 10.08
N VAL A 63 -0.05 -2.79 9.06
CA VAL A 63 1.04 -1.81 9.22
C VAL A 63 0.67 -0.55 8.48
N ASP A 64 0.69 0.58 9.19
CA ASP A 64 0.49 1.91 8.62
C ASP A 64 1.19 2.94 9.51
N SER A 65 1.86 3.91 8.92
CA SER A 65 2.53 4.96 9.70
C SER A 65 1.56 5.99 10.27
N TYR A 66 0.39 6.12 9.64
CA TYR A 66 -0.59 7.18 9.94
C TYR A 66 0.01 8.58 9.95
N GLU A 67 0.88 8.82 8.96
CA GLU A 67 1.52 10.09 8.71
C GLU A 67 1.03 10.70 7.39
N GLY A 68 0.96 12.01 7.34
CA GLY A 68 0.61 12.73 6.10
C GLY A 68 -0.88 12.75 5.79
N ILE A 69 -1.35 11.98 4.81
CA ILE A 69 -2.76 11.92 4.40
C ILE A 69 -3.56 11.12 5.42
N HIS A 70 -3.07 9.96 5.80
CA HIS A 70 -3.62 9.14 6.86
C HIS A 70 -3.18 9.71 8.21
N ASN A 71 -4.12 9.94 9.08
CA ASN A 71 -3.89 10.66 10.34
C ASN A 71 -4.37 9.87 11.55
N ILE A 72 -4.22 10.48 12.73
CA ILE A 72 -4.61 9.85 14.00
C ILE A 72 -6.10 9.47 14.07
N ASN A 73 -6.98 10.14 13.33
CA ASN A 73 -8.41 9.80 13.34
C ASN A 73 -8.67 8.54 12.52
N GLU A 74 -7.98 8.35 11.39
CA GLU A 74 -8.04 7.08 10.66
C GLU A 74 -7.46 5.93 11.46
N TYR A 75 -6.36 6.15 12.18
CA TYR A 75 -5.82 5.16 13.13
C TYR A 75 -6.87 4.72 14.16
N LYS A 76 -7.57 5.69 14.78
CA LYS A 76 -8.66 5.40 15.72
C LYS A 76 -9.80 4.63 15.04
N ASN A 77 -10.16 5.00 13.82
CA ASN A 77 -11.17 4.29 13.04
C ASN A 77 -10.75 2.85 12.76
N ALA A 78 -9.50 2.63 12.36
CA ALA A 78 -8.95 1.29 12.15
C ALA A 78 -9.00 0.44 13.43
N LEU A 79 -8.61 1.00 14.56
CA LEU A 79 -8.72 0.33 15.86
C LEU A 79 -10.17 -0.07 16.21
N ASN A 80 -11.14 0.78 15.86
CA ASN A 80 -12.55 0.49 16.09
C ASN A 80 -13.14 -0.51 15.09
N ASN A 81 -12.69 -0.45 13.84
CA ASN A 81 -13.17 -1.31 12.75
C ASN A 81 -12.66 -2.74 12.86
N ILE A 82 -11.38 -2.91 13.24
CA ILE A 82 -10.77 -4.22 13.41
C ILE A 82 -11.16 -4.74 14.79
N ASN A 83 -11.98 -5.80 14.86
CA ASN A 83 -12.40 -6.37 16.12
C ASN A 83 -11.30 -7.21 16.77
N PHE A 84 -10.58 -6.62 17.71
CA PHE A 84 -9.48 -7.30 18.44
C PHE A 84 -9.97 -8.27 19.55
N LYS A 85 -11.24 -8.26 19.91
CA LYS A 85 -11.72 -8.98 21.11
C LYS A 85 -11.66 -10.50 21.00
N ASN A 86 -11.87 -11.04 19.80
CA ASN A 86 -11.99 -12.49 19.56
C ASN A 86 -11.01 -13.02 18.53
N PHE A 87 -10.01 -12.22 18.13
CA PHE A 87 -9.09 -12.55 17.07
C PHE A 87 -7.69 -12.01 17.37
N SER A 88 -6.66 -12.78 17.01
CA SER A 88 -5.27 -12.32 17.12
C SER A 88 -4.94 -11.35 15.98
N ALA A 89 -5.37 -10.10 16.12
CA ALA A 89 -5.04 -9.01 15.20
C ALA A 89 -4.15 -7.98 15.89
N ASN A 90 -3.20 -7.43 15.16
CA ASN A 90 -2.29 -6.39 15.63
C ASN A 90 -2.17 -5.29 14.59
N LEU A 91 -2.42 -4.06 15.01
CA LEU A 91 -2.21 -2.88 14.18
C LEU A 91 -0.93 -2.17 14.64
N LEU A 92 0.08 -2.17 13.77
CA LEU A 92 1.40 -1.62 14.00
C LEU A 92 1.49 -0.23 13.37
N ARG A 93 1.71 0.79 14.19
CA ARG A 93 1.89 2.15 13.71
C ARG A 93 3.37 2.42 13.48
N MET A 94 3.85 2.09 12.27
CA MET A 94 5.26 2.24 11.86
C MET A 94 5.40 2.20 10.34
N GLN A 95 6.59 2.49 9.84
CA GLN A 95 6.89 2.35 8.41
C GLN A 95 7.00 0.87 8.01
N PHE A 96 6.70 0.54 6.74
CA PHE A 96 6.80 -0.83 6.23
C PHE A 96 8.22 -1.41 6.35
N SER A 97 9.24 -0.57 6.14
CA SER A 97 10.65 -0.96 6.28
C SER A 97 11.05 -1.27 7.72
N GLU A 98 10.46 -0.59 8.71
CA GLU A 98 10.70 -0.87 10.12
C GLU A 98 10.05 -2.18 10.55
N ALA A 99 8.83 -2.43 10.08
CA ALA A 99 8.08 -3.64 10.39
C ALA A 99 8.75 -4.92 9.86
N LEU A 100 9.57 -4.85 8.81
CA LEU A 100 10.30 -6.01 8.27
C LEU A 100 11.12 -6.75 9.32
N SER A 101 11.75 -6.02 10.25
CA SER A 101 12.62 -6.59 11.29
C SER A 101 11.85 -7.33 12.39
N LEU A 102 10.53 -7.18 12.45
CA LEU A 102 9.70 -7.84 13.46
C LEU A 102 9.30 -9.27 13.08
N PHE A 103 9.53 -9.67 11.84
CA PHE A 103 9.07 -10.94 11.31
C PHE A 103 10.22 -11.73 10.69
N ASP A 104 10.21 -13.03 10.92
CA ASP A 104 11.11 -13.97 10.25
C ASP A 104 10.78 -14.08 8.75
N ASP A 105 11.73 -14.55 7.95
CA ASP A 105 11.48 -14.93 6.58
C ASP A 105 10.48 -16.10 6.52
N SER A 106 9.68 -16.18 5.49
CA SER A 106 8.64 -17.21 5.32
C SER A 106 7.66 -17.30 6.50
N TYR A 107 7.28 -16.16 7.07
CA TYR A 107 6.35 -16.08 8.21
C TYR A 107 4.88 -16.01 7.76
N PHE A 108 4.58 -15.28 6.68
CA PHE A 108 3.21 -15.00 6.24
C PHE A 108 2.72 -15.98 5.18
N ASP A 109 1.44 -16.28 5.23
CA ASP A 109 0.69 -16.99 4.18
C ASP A 109 0.05 -15.99 3.19
N PHE A 110 -0.20 -14.75 3.63
CA PHE A 110 -0.85 -13.70 2.84
C PHE A 110 -0.25 -12.34 3.15
N ILE A 111 0.16 -11.62 2.13
CA ILE A 111 0.65 -10.23 2.22
C ILE A 111 -0.14 -9.40 1.21
N TYR A 112 -0.80 -8.33 1.68
CA TYR A 112 -1.49 -7.36 0.83
C TYR A 112 -0.79 -6.00 0.92
N VAL A 113 -0.42 -5.43 -0.22
CA VAL A 113 0.34 -4.17 -0.30
C VAL A 113 -0.55 -3.10 -0.93
N ASP A 114 -0.88 -2.08 -0.14
CA ASP A 114 -1.75 -0.96 -0.53
C ASP A 114 -1.22 0.35 0.10
N GLY A 115 -0.02 0.75 -0.30
CA GLY A 115 0.64 1.83 0.42
C GLY A 115 1.14 3.00 -0.41
N PHE A 116 2.01 2.77 -1.38
CA PHE A 116 2.77 3.83 -2.05
C PHE A 116 2.60 3.78 -3.57
N ALA A 117 1.35 3.84 -4.06
CA ALA A 117 1.02 3.76 -5.49
C ALA A 117 1.80 4.79 -6.35
N HIS A 118 1.94 6.02 -5.87
CA HIS A 118 2.69 7.08 -6.57
C HIS A 118 4.15 6.72 -6.86
N THR A 119 4.75 5.89 -6.03
CA THR A 119 6.16 5.47 -6.15
C THR A 119 6.31 4.02 -6.58
N GLY A 120 5.19 3.35 -6.92
CA GLY A 120 5.23 1.93 -7.30
C GLY A 120 5.81 1.07 -6.18
N GLU A 121 5.27 1.22 -4.98
CA GLU A 121 5.73 0.52 -3.79
C GLU A 121 7.24 0.74 -3.54
N GLU A 122 7.60 2.03 -3.48
CA GLU A 122 8.98 2.52 -3.34
C GLU A 122 9.92 1.90 -4.40
N GLY A 123 9.48 1.97 -5.65
CA GLY A 123 10.24 1.45 -6.78
C GLY A 123 10.43 -0.06 -6.79
N GLY A 124 9.44 -0.79 -6.30
CA GLY A 124 9.45 -2.24 -6.23
C GLY A 124 10.24 -2.80 -5.04
N LYS A 125 10.93 -1.95 -4.27
CA LYS A 125 11.74 -2.42 -3.12
C LYS A 125 10.86 -3.06 -2.05
N THR A 126 9.72 -2.47 -1.71
CA THR A 126 8.77 -3.02 -0.75
C THR A 126 8.30 -4.41 -1.16
N LEU A 127 7.96 -4.61 -2.44
CA LEU A 127 7.52 -5.91 -2.94
C LEU A 127 8.60 -6.98 -2.75
N ILE A 128 9.85 -6.68 -3.10
CA ILE A 128 10.98 -7.61 -2.99
C ILE A 128 11.29 -7.94 -1.53
N ASP A 129 11.33 -6.94 -0.65
CA ASP A 129 11.65 -7.12 0.75
C ASP A 129 10.57 -7.97 1.46
N TRP A 130 9.30 -7.68 1.20
CA TRP A 130 8.19 -8.42 1.80
C TRP A 130 7.96 -9.79 1.15
N PHE A 131 8.36 -10.01 -0.10
CA PHE A 131 8.30 -11.33 -0.72
C PHE A 131 9.12 -12.39 0.04
N LYS A 132 10.21 -12.00 0.68
CA LYS A 132 11.02 -12.88 1.53
C LYS A 132 10.25 -13.35 2.77
N LYS A 133 9.32 -12.51 3.27
CA LYS A 133 8.48 -12.81 4.43
C LYS A 133 7.33 -13.76 4.11
N LEU A 134 7.07 -14.01 2.82
CA LEU A 134 6.00 -14.87 2.35
C LEU A 134 6.47 -16.34 2.30
N LYS A 135 5.65 -17.26 2.79
CA LYS A 135 5.85 -18.71 2.67
C LYS A 135 5.68 -19.17 1.23
N VAL A 136 6.31 -20.30 0.87
CA VAL A 136 5.97 -21.03 -0.37
C VAL A 136 4.51 -21.49 -0.29
N GLY A 137 3.74 -21.27 -1.35
CA GLY A 137 2.29 -21.46 -1.37
C GLY A 137 1.47 -20.28 -0.91
N GLY A 138 2.12 -19.26 -0.31
CA GLY A 138 1.49 -18.02 0.11
C GLY A 138 1.20 -17.07 -1.05
N ILE A 139 0.41 -16.05 -0.77
CA ILE A 139 -0.06 -15.04 -1.73
C ILE A 139 0.55 -13.69 -1.40
N LEU A 140 1.25 -13.08 -2.38
CA LEU A 140 1.52 -11.65 -2.41
C LEU A 140 0.49 -10.98 -3.28
N ALA A 141 -0.23 -10.02 -2.74
CA ALA A 141 -1.26 -9.26 -3.43
C ALA A 141 -1.08 -7.76 -3.21
N GLY A 142 -1.80 -6.95 -3.96
CA GLY A 142 -1.84 -5.52 -3.77
C GLY A 142 -2.89 -4.85 -4.62
N ASP A 143 -3.00 -3.53 -4.49
CA ASP A 143 -3.97 -2.70 -5.20
C ASP A 143 -3.34 -1.89 -6.33
N ASP A 144 -4.16 -1.02 -6.94
CA ASP A 144 -3.72 0.03 -7.86
C ASP A 144 -3.00 -0.44 -9.16
N TYR A 145 -3.31 -1.64 -9.67
CA TYR A 145 -2.76 -2.07 -10.95
C TYR A 145 -3.49 -1.41 -12.13
N HIS A 146 -3.20 -0.14 -12.34
CA HIS A 146 -3.84 0.71 -13.36
C HIS A 146 -2.84 1.68 -13.99
N GLU A 147 -3.16 2.16 -15.19
CA GLU A 147 -2.29 3.11 -15.93
C GLU A 147 -2.16 4.49 -15.25
N ASP A 148 -3.06 4.85 -14.34
CA ASP A 148 -2.91 6.03 -13.48
C ASP A 148 -1.74 5.88 -12.49
N TRP A 149 -1.35 4.63 -12.18
CA TRP A 149 -0.24 4.27 -11.31
C TRP A 149 0.87 3.52 -12.06
N PRO A 150 1.51 4.14 -13.05
CA PRO A 150 2.42 3.45 -13.96
C PRO A 150 3.64 2.82 -13.28
N LEU A 151 4.03 3.32 -12.11
CA LEU A 151 5.13 2.73 -11.34
C LEU A 151 4.69 1.46 -10.60
N VAL A 152 3.40 1.33 -10.22
CA VAL A 152 2.86 0.07 -9.67
C VAL A 152 2.91 -1.02 -10.74
N ILE A 153 2.41 -0.74 -11.95
CA ILE A 153 2.48 -1.69 -13.07
C ILE A 153 3.93 -2.11 -13.32
N TRP A 154 4.86 -1.17 -13.35
CA TRP A 154 6.27 -1.48 -13.58
C TRP A 154 6.84 -2.36 -12.45
N ALA A 155 6.61 -2.01 -11.19
CA ALA A 155 7.12 -2.76 -10.04
C ALA A 155 6.57 -4.20 -10.00
N VAL A 156 5.28 -4.37 -10.21
CA VAL A 156 4.62 -5.68 -10.22
C VAL A 156 5.10 -6.53 -11.40
N ASN A 157 5.19 -5.94 -12.60
CA ASN A 157 5.65 -6.65 -13.77
C ASN A 157 7.13 -7.05 -13.67
N ASP A 158 7.97 -6.18 -13.10
CA ASP A 158 9.39 -6.49 -12.87
C ASP A 158 9.54 -7.68 -11.91
N LEU A 159 8.78 -7.69 -10.81
CA LEU A 159 8.74 -8.82 -9.89
C LEU A 159 8.26 -10.10 -10.59
N CYS A 160 7.14 -10.06 -11.30
CA CYS A 160 6.62 -11.23 -12.04
C CYS A 160 7.64 -11.76 -13.07
N LYS A 161 8.36 -10.85 -13.75
CA LYS A 161 9.41 -11.22 -14.71
C LYS A 161 10.56 -11.96 -14.03
N GLN A 162 11.02 -11.48 -12.87
CA GLN A 162 12.08 -12.14 -12.10
C GLN A 162 11.62 -13.51 -11.55
N LEU A 163 10.36 -13.61 -11.14
CA LEU A 163 9.75 -14.84 -10.64
C LEU A 163 9.40 -15.85 -11.76
N ASN A 164 9.36 -15.40 -13.01
CA ASN A 164 8.85 -16.14 -14.14
C ASN A 164 7.45 -16.72 -13.87
N CYS A 165 6.52 -15.85 -13.44
CA CYS A 165 5.15 -16.22 -13.10
C CYS A 165 4.12 -15.32 -13.78
N ASN A 166 2.89 -15.81 -13.90
CA ASN A 166 1.76 -15.04 -14.37
C ASN A 166 1.21 -14.15 -13.26
N LEU A 167 0.69 -12.97 -13.65
CA LEU A 167 -0.03 -12.09 -12.77
C LEU A 167 -1.53 -12.37 -12.83
N ASN A 168 -2.19 -12.49 -11.68
CA ASN A 168 -3.64 -12.54 -11.60
C ASN A 168 -4.18 -11.15 -11.30
N LEU A 169 -5.20 -10.69 -12.06
CA LEU A 169 -5.92 -9.44 -11.83
C LEU A 169 -7.37 -9.74 -11.47
N THR A 170 -7.86 -9.09 -10.42
CA THR A 170 -9.26 -9.19 -10.00
C THR A 170 -10.17 -8.27 -10.81
N LYS A 171 -11.48 -8.47 -10.71
CA LYS A 171 -12.45 -7.44 -11.12
C LYS A 171 -12.46 -6.30 -10.10
N ILE A 172 -12.88 -5.12 -10.53
CA ILE A 172 -13.18 -3.99 -9.66
C ILE A 172 -14.50 -4.30 -8.92
N PHE A 173 -14.53 -4.04 -7.62
CA PHE A 173 -15.74 -4.11 -6.80
C PHE A 173 -16.31 -2.70 -6.65
N LYS A 174 -17.41 -2.42 -7.33
CA LYS A 174 -17.98 -1.05 -7.43
C LYS A 174 -18.44 -0.46 -6.10
N GLU A 175 -18.79 -1.32 -5.16
CA GLU A 175 -19.22 -0.95 -3.81
C GLU A 175 -18.04 -0.73 -2.85
N ASP A 176 -16.81 -0.91 -3.34
CA ASP A 176 -15.60 -0.64 -2.57
C ASP A 176 -15.28 0.86 -2.65
N GLU A 177 -15.45 1.55 -1.53
CA GLU A 177 -15.19 3.00 -1.44
C GLU A 177 -13.68 3.34 -1.45
N TYR A 178 -12.81 2.34 -1.23
CA TYR A 178 -11.37 2.52 -1.06
C TYR A 178 -10.53 2.02 -2.23
N SER A 179 -11.11 1.24 -3.14
CA SER A 179 -10.41 0.77 -4.33
C SER A 179 -11.23 0.99 -5.59
N SER A 180 -10.70 1.82 -6.49
CA SER A 180 -11.30 2.11 -7.80
C SER A 180 -10.63 1.35 -8.94
N TYR A 181 -9.59 0.55 -8.65
CA TYR A 181 -8.74 -0.12 -9.62
C TYR A 181 -8.68 -1.63 -9.40
N PRO A 182 -8.24 -2.41 -10.40
CA PRO A 182 -8.01 -3.83 -10.21
C PRO A 182 -6.92 -4.09 -9.17
N SER A 183 -7.17 -5.05 -8.29
CA SER A 183 -6.13 -5.60 -7.42
C SER A 183 -5.43 -6.75 -8.13
N TRP A 184 -4.19 -6.97 -7.76
CA TRP A 184 -3.33 -7.99 -8.35
C TRP A 184 -2.88 -9.00 -7.30
N TYR A 185 -2.54 -10.24 -7.73
CA TYR A 185 -1.88 -11.19 -6.87
C TYR A 185 -1.06 -12.22 -7.62
N ILE A 186 -0.05 -12.75 -6.92
CA ILE A 186 0.78 -13.88 -7.33
C ILE A 186 0.85 -14.92 -6.19
N ILE A 187 1.10 -16.17 -6.55
CA ILE A 187 1.33 -17.24 -5.58
C ILE A 187 2.82 -17.58 -5.59
N LYS A 188 3.47 -17.56 -4.44
CA LYS A 188 4.87 -17.93 -4.30
C LYS A 188 5.01 -19.45 -4.49
N ASN A 189 5.61 -19.86 -5.61
CA ASN A 189 5.74 -21.28 -5.96
C ASN A 189 7.07 -21.90 -5.50
N ARG A 190 8.06 -21.10 -5.16
CA ARG A 190 9.40 -21.53 -4.72
C ARG A 190 10.11 -20.42 -3.97
N GLU A 191 11.13 -20.78 -3.20
CA GLU A 191 12.06 -19.79 -2.65
C GLU A 191 12.96 -19.21 -3.75
N LEU A 192 13.19 -17.90 -3.69
CA LEU A 192 14.10 -17.17 -4.56
C LEU A 192 14.89 -16.16 -3.71
N ASN A 193 16.19 -16.39 -3.63
CA ASN A 193 17.08 -15.57 -2.78
C ASN A 193 17.81 -14.48 -3.58
N ASN A 194 17.64 -14.43 -4.91
CA ASN A 194 18.39 -13.55 -5.80
C ASN A 194 17.56 -12.46 -6.47
N LEU A 195 16.37 -12.15 -5.93
CA LEU A 195 15.56 -11.04 -6.39
C LEU A 195 16.32 -9.72 -6.21
N LYS A 196 16.29 -8.88 -7.24
CA LYS A 196 17.01 -7.59 -7.25
C LYS A 196 16.03 -6.44 -7.44
N VAL A 197 16.27 -5.36 -6.74
CA VAL A 197 15.58 -4.09 -7.00
C VAL A 197 16.01 -3.57 -8.36
N ASN A 198 15.05 -3.21 -9.20
CA ASN A 198 15.33 -2.56 -10.48
C ASN A 198 15.81 -1.14 -10.22
N GLU A 199 17.08 -0.87 -10.48
CA GLU A 199 17.72 0.41 -10.15
C GLU A 199 17.04 1.60 -10.85
N LEU A 200 16.69 1.47 -12.13
CA LEU A 200 16.04 2.56 -12.87
C LEU A 200 14.66 2.87 -12.30
N LEU A 201 13.89 1.85 -11.99
CA LEU A 201 12.58 1.99 -11.34
C LEU A 201 12.72 2.67 -9.96
N TYR A 202 13.68 2.21 -9.15
CA TYR A 202 13.90 2.74 -7.81
C TYR A 202 14.32 4.22 -7.84
N ILE A 203 15.28 4.59 -8.71
CA ILE A 203 15.68 5.99 -8.89
C ILE A 203 14.50 6.84 -9.38
N THR A 204 13.66 6.31 -10.28
CA THR A 204 12.48 7.01 -10.78
C THR A 204 11.47 7.23 -9.65
N ALA A 205 11.24 6.24 -8.80
CA ALA A 205 10.37 6.33 -7.63
C ALA A 205 10.86 7.39 -6.63
N LEU A 206 12.16 7.43 -6.33
CA LEU A 206 12.74 8.44 -5.45
C LEU A 206 12.57 9.87 -5.98
N LYS A 207 12.76 10.07 -7.29
CA LYS A 207 12.52 11.37 -7.94
C LYS A 207 11.04 11.77 -7.83
N GLU A 208 10.12 10.83 -8.04
CA GLU A 208 8.69 11.09 -7.94
C GLU A 208 8.28 11.39 -6.49
N LYS A 209 8.80 10.67 -5.52
CA LYS A 209 8.61 10.94 -4.09
C LYS A 209 9.04 12.37 -3.71
N LYS A 210 10.22 12.78 -4.18
CA LYS A 210 10.72 14.15 -3.97
C LYS A 210 9.80 15.17 -4.62
N ARG A 211 9.40 14.97 -5.88
CA ARG A 211 8.50 15.87 -6.62
C ARG A 211 7.18 16.09 -5.88
N ILE A 212 6.60 15.01 -5.34
CA ILE A 212 5.34 15.07 -4.57
C ILE A 212 5.57 15.81 -3.23
N GLY A 213 6.68 15.54 -2.56
CA GLY A 213 7.07 16.23 -1.33
C GLY A 213 7.24 17.73 -1.53
N ASP A 214 7.99 18.13 -2.56
CA ASP A 214 8.23 19.55 -2.91
C ASP A 214 6.92 20.26 -3.27
N ASN A 215 6.03 19.62 -4.03
CA ASN A 215 4.72 20.19 -4.37
C ASN A 215 3.83 20.38 -3.14
N ARG A 216 3.82 19.45 -2.18
CA ARG A 216 3.08 19.59 -0.92
C ARG A 216 3.58 20.72 -0.06
N VAL A 217 4.90 20.91 0.02
CA VAL A 217 5.52 22.03 0.76
C VAL A 217 5.17 23.36 0.11
N SER A 218 5.29 23.46 -1.22
CA SER A 218 4.93 24.65 -2.00
C SER A 218 3.46 25.01 -1.82
N PHE A 219 2.55 24.04 -1.89
CA PHE A 219 1.12 24.26 -1.71
C PHE A 219 0.78 24.73 -0.28
N LYS A 220 1.37 24.11 0.76
CA LYS A 220 1.21 24.54 2.16
C LYS A 220 1.72 25.95 2.39
N SER A 221 2.87 26.30 1.80
CA SER A 221 3.45 27.67 1.93
C SER A 221 2.60 28.70 1.20
N PHE A 222 2.07 28.36 0.02
CA PHE A 222 1.14 29.21 -0.75
C PHE A 222 -0.16 29.46 0.01
N PHE A 223 -0.78 28.43 0.59
CA PHE A 223 -1.98 28.58 1.42
C PHE A 223 -1.74 29.41 2.67
N LYS A 224 -0.63 29.17 3.40
CA LYS A 224 -0.26 30.00 4.56
C LYS A 224 -0.11 31.47 4.17
N ARG A 225 0.45 31.76 2.99
CA ARG A 225 0.59 33.14 2.49
C ARG A 225 -0.75 33.77 2.17
N ILE A 226 -1.66 33.04 1.49
CA ILE A 226 -3.02 33.55 1.18
C ILE A 226 -3.82 33.81 2.45
N ILE A 227 -3.83 32.86 3.39
CA ILE A 227 -4.55 33.00 4.66
C ILE A 227 -3.96 34.19 5.44
N GLY A 228 -2.65 34.33 5.49
CA GLY A 228 -1.98 35.49 6.14
C GLY A 228 -2.39 36.80 5.50
N GLN A 229 -2.47 36.91 4.18
CA GLN A 229 -2.91 38.12 3.48
C GLN A 229 -4.41 38.44 3.73
N LEU A 230 -5.27 37.39 3.74
CA LEU A 230 -6.69 37.55 4.05
C LEU A 230 -6.91 38.02 5.49
N LEU A 231 -6.22 37.46 6.47
CA LEU A 231 -6.29 37.88 7.88
C LEU A 231 -5.80 39.29 8.07
N THR A 232 -4.78 39.72 7.33
CA THR A 232 -4.28 41.10 7.37
C THR A 232 -5.28 42.09 6.74
N LYS A 233 -5.86 41.74 5.57
CA LYS A 233 -6.91 42.53 4.90
C LYS A 233 -8.17 42.72 5.75
N LEU A 234 -8.55 41.69 6.50
CA LEU A 234 -9.73 41.68 7.35
C LEU A 234 -9.46 42.30 8.73
N LYS A 235 -8.24 42.84 9.01
CA LYS A 235 -7.78 43.36 10.32
C LYS A 235 -8.02 42.38 11.49
N LEU A 236 -8.05 41.08 11.19
CA LEU A 236 -8.31 40.01 12.17
C LEU A 236 -7.03 39.46 12.80
N LYS A 237 -5.87 39.80 12.25
CA LYS A 237 -4.58 39.25 12.68
C LYS A 237 -4.26 39.54 14.14
N ASP A 238 -4.54 40.79 14.58
CA ASP A 238 -4.28 41.21 15.95
C ASP A 238 -5.35 40.69 16.94
N LYS A 239 -6.60 40.54 16.47
CA LYS A 239 -7.65 39.91 17.28
C LYS A 239 -7.36 38.41 17.56
N ILE A 240 -6.82 37.69 16.59
CA ILE A 240 -6.49 36.25 16.76
C ILE A 240 -5.25 36.09 17.67
N LYS A 241 -4.25 36.97 17.55
CA LYS A 241 -3.09 36.96 18.47
C LYS A 241 -3.51 37.15 19.91
N ASN A 242 -4.42 38.11 20.16
CA ASN A 242 -4.92 38.38 21.51
C ASN A 242 -5.78 37.23 22.09
N ILE A 243 -6.45 36.44 21.26
CA ILE A 243 -7.23 35.26 21.68
C ILE A 243 -6.33 34.07 22.00
N LEU A 244 -5.21 33.93 21.29
CA LEU A 244 -4.29 32.79 21.43
C LEU A 244 -3.15 33.05 22.45
N ASN A 245 -3.11 34.23 23.10
CA ASN A 245 -2.05 34.63 24.04
C ASN A 245 -0.62 34.45 23.49
N ILE A 246 -0.38 34.73 22.19
CA ILE A 246 0.92 34.63 21.51
C ILE A 246 1.37 36.05 21.10
#